data_78dc4614242d1510fa1b36b4c83f4470
#
_entry.id   78dc4614242d1510fa1b36b4c83f4470
#
_cell.length_a   1.000
_cell.length_b   1.000
_cell.length_c   1.000
_cell.angle_alpha   90.00
_cell.angle_beta   90.00
_cell.angle_gamma   90.00
#
_symmetry.space_group_name_H-M   'P 1'
#
loop_
_entity.id
_entity.type
_entity.pdbx_description
1 polymer ?
#
loop_
_entity_poly.entity_id
_entity_poly.type
_entity_poly.pdbx_seq_one_letter_code
_entity_poly.pdbx_strand_id
1 'polypeptide(L)'
;GYSSAASDVYKRQERVEIDDVMDSRIDEAVGETDASKLREDLELIEGVYPEFDKADYLAAKVAPVFFGSALNTFGVKELLDCFVQIAPTPKNVMAEEREIKPEEEQFSGFVFKIHANMDPNHRSCIAFVKICSGKFERNAPYRHIRLNKTLKFAAPTAFMAQKKNVVDEAFPGDIVGIPDTGNFKIGDTLTSGETLHFKGLPSFSPEMFKYIENTDPMKSKQLEKGIQQLMDEGVAQLFINQFNGRKLIGTVGQLQFEVIQYRLLHEYGAQCRWEPISLYKACWIESDDSQALEAFKKRKHQFMAVDKEGRDVFLADSNYVLQMAQSDFPKIKFHFASEF
;
A
#
# COMPACT_ATOMS: atom_id res chain seq x y z
N GLY A 1 -14.77 -24.09 -18.65
CA GLY A 1 -16.12 -24.56 -18.39
C GLY A 1 -16.87 -23.87 -17.26
N TYR A 2 -16.21 -23.03 -16.45
CA TYR A 2 -16.89 -22.35 -15.32
C TYR A 2 -17.67 -21.08 -15.72
N SER A 3 -17.44 -20.52 -16.90
CA SER A 3 -18.11 -19.29 -17.31
C SER A 3 -19.55 -19.49 -17.84
N SER A 4 -19.90 -20.70 -18.32
CA SER A 4 -21.24 -20.96 -18.84
C SER A 4 -22.27 -21.19 -17.74
N ALA A 5 -21.89 -21.85 -16.63
CA ALA A 5 -22.79 -22.11 -15.51
C ALA A 5 -23.20 -20.84 -14.76
N ALA A 6 -22.24 -19.90 -14.53
CA ALA A 6 -22.55 -18.60 -13.93
C ALA A 6 -23.45 -17.75 -14.82
N SER A 7 -23.23 -17.78 -16.14
CA SER A 7 -24.10 -17.07 -17.10
C SER A 7 -25.51 -17.66 -17.18
N ASP A 8 -25.67 -18.97 -16.98
CA ASP A 8 -26.96 -19.63 -16.99
C ASP A 8 -27.77 -19.40 -15.71
N VAL A 9 -27.10 -19.26 -14.57
CA VAL A 9 -27.76 -18.88 -13.30
C VAL A 9 -28.27 -17.43 -13.39
N TYR A 10 -27.46 -16.52 -13.92
CA TYR A 10 -27.88 -15.12 -14.12
C TYR A 10 -29.06 -14.97 -15.07
N LYS A 11 -29.14 -15.80 -16.11
CA LYS A 11 -30.26 -15.82 -17.06
C LYS A 11 -31.57 -16.40 -16.47
N ARG A 12 -31.51 -17.09 -15.33
CA ARG A 12 -32.68 -17.68 -14.65
C ARG A 12 -33.21 -16.81 -13.50
N GLN A 13 -32.55 -15.70 -13.18
CA GLN A 13 -33.04 -14.77 -12.18
C GLN A 13 -34.06 -13.83 -12.84
N GLU A 14 -35.26 -13.82 -12.32
CA GLU A 14 -36.29 -12.85 -12.68
C GLU A 14 -35.99 -11.57 -11.89
N ARG A 15 -35.83 -10.45 -12.62
CA ARG A 15 -35.65 -9.13 -12.00
C ARG A 15 -37.00 -8.40 -12.04
N VAL A 16 -37.50 -8.08 -10.87
CA VAL A 16 -38.70 -7.30 -10.69
C VAL A 16 -38.30 -5.93 -10.15
N GLU A 17 -38.60 -4.87 -10.91
CA GLU A 17 -38.37 -3.50 -10.44
C GLU A 17 -39.58 -3.06 -9.62
N ILE A 18 -39.32 -2.56 -8.41
CA ILE A 18 -40.31 -2.12 -7.46
C ILE A 18 -39.91 -0.74 -6.97
N ASP A 19 -40.73 0.26 -7.24
CA ASP A 19 -40.45 1.66 -6.88
C ASP A 19 -41.06 2.05 -5.52
N ASP A 20 -42.03 1.26 -5.03
CA ASP A 20 -42.71 1.52 -3.77
C ASP A 20 -42.44 0.39 -2.78
N VAL A 21 -41.88 0.71 -1.63
CA VAL A 21 -41.62 -0.24 -0.53
C VAL A 21 -42.93 -0.89 0.00
N MET A 22 -44.06 -0.25 -0.21
CA MET A 22 -45.36 -0.78 0.18
C MET A 22 -45.99 -1.72 -0.86
N ASP A 23 -45.33 -1.97 -1.97
CA ASP A 23 -45.82 -2.86 -3.02
C ASP A 23 -45.96 -4.29 -2.49
N SER A 24 -47.18 -4.90 -2.71
CA SER A 24 -47.50 -6.26 -2.24
C SER A 24 -46.63 -7.34 -2.88
N ARG A 25 -46.00 -7.08 -4.01
CA ARG A 25 -45.05 -8.03 -4.65
C ARG A 25 -43.85 -8.33 -3.77
N ILE A 26 -43.52 -7.45 -2.81
CA ILE A 26 -42.46 -7.71 -1.82
C ILE A 26 -42.94 -8.80 -0.86
N ASP A 27 -44.18 -8.68 -0.35
CA ASP A 27 -44.77 -9.67 0.57
C ASP A 27 -44.89 -11.04 -0.10
N GLU A 28 -45.25 -11.07 -1.38
CA GLU A 28 -45.33 -12.32 -2.17
C GLU A 28 -43.93 -12.95 -2.39
N ALA A 29 -42.88 -12.13 -2.56
CA ALA A 29 -41.53 -12.61 -2.85
C ALA A 29 -40.78 -13.10 -1.60
N VAL A 30 -40.91 -12.42 -0.45
CA VAL A 30 -40.10 -12.70 0.77
C VAL A 30 -40.96 -13.10 1.98
N GLY A 31 -42.27 -13.00 1.92
CA GLY A 31 -43.19 -13.25 3.01
C GLY A 31 -43.48 -12.00 3.87
N GLU A 32 -44.63 -11.93 4.47
CA GLU A 32 -45.11 -10.76 5.23
C GLU A 32 -44.17 -10.34 6.37
N THR A 33 -43.56 -11.31 7.07
CA THR A 33 -42.66 -11.03 8.21
C THR A 33 -41.42 -10.32 7.77
N ASP A 34 -40.75 -10.82 6.72
CA ASP A 34 -39.51 -10.22 6.23
C ASP A 34 -39.76 -8.90 5.47
N ALA A 35 -40.90 -8.79 4.78
CA ALA A 35 -41.35 -7.57 4.15
C ALA A 35 -41.62 -6.44 5.18
N SER A 36 -42.30 -6.78 6.31
CA SER A 36 -42.53 -5.81 7.39
C SER A 36 -41.23 -5.33 8.01
N LYS A 37 -40.32 -6.26 8.29
CA LYS A 37 -39.01 -5.91 8.84
C LYS A 37 -38.19 -5.03 7.88
N LEU A 38 -38.21 -5.33 6.59
CA LEU A 38 -37.54 -4.50 5.57
C LEU A 38 -38.08 -3.06 5.59
N ARG A 39 -39.42 -2.89 5.69
CA ARG A 39 -40.05 -1.57 5.76
C ARG A 39 -39.65 -0.81 7.01
N GLU A 40 -39.64 -1.45 8.17
CA GLU A 40 -39.19 -0.86 9.44
C GLU A 40 -37.72 -0.42 9.37
N ASP A 41 -36.84 -1.27 8.84
CA ASP A 41 -35.41 -0.99 8.70
C ASP A 41 -35.16 0.19 7.71
N LEU A 42 -35.92 0.25 6.61
CA LEU A 42 -35.82 1.37 5.65
C LEU A 42 -36.32 2.69 6.23
N GLU A 43 -37.46 2.68 6.93
CA GLU A 43 -37.97 3.87 7.64
C GLU A 43 -36.95 4.41 8.66
N LEU A 44 -36.31 3.49 9.39
CA LEU A 44 -35.25 3.88 10.33
C LEU A 44 -34.05 4.48 9.61
N ILE A 45 -33.61 3.91 8.50
CA ILE A 45 -32.47 4.40 7.70
C ILE A 45 -32.80 5.81 7.15
N GLU A 46 -33.97 6.00 6.56
CA GLU A 46 -34.40 7.30 6.01
C GLU A 46 -34.51 8.36 7.10
N GLY A 47 -34.89 7.98 8.34
CA GLY A 47 -34.96 8.91 9.46
C GLY A 47 -33.62 9.28 10.09
N VAL A 48 -32.59 8.46 9.93
CA VAL A 48 -31.27 8.62 10.60
C VAL A 48 -30.18 9.12 9.67
N TYR A 49 -30.17 8.66 8.42
CA TYR A 49 -29.12 8.98 7.46
C TYR A 49 -29.56 10.10 6.51
N PRO A 50 -28.65 11.02 6.16
CA PRO A 50 -28.91 12.00 5.11
C PRO A 50 -29.00 11.32 3.74
N GLU A 51 -29.65 11.98 2.80
CA GLU A 51 -29.59 11.60 1.39
C GLU A 51 -28.14 11.56 0.90
N PHE A 52 -27.86 10.61 -0.01
CA PHE A 52 -26.52 10.46 -0.58
C PHE A 52 -26.15 11.69 -1.43
N ASP A 53 -25.09 12.38 -1.03
CA ASP A 53 -24.49 13.48 -1.80
C ASP A 53 -23.09 13.10 -2.29
N LYS A 54 -22.85 13.29 -3.60
CA LYS A 54 -21.57 12.99 -4.24
C LYS A 54 -20.42 13.84 -3.69
N ALA A 55 -20.67 15.09 -3.30
CA ALA A 55 -19.65 15.97 -2.74
C ALA A 55 -19.20 15.47 -1.35
N ASP A 56 -20.14 15.00 -0.54
CA ASP A 56 -19.83 14.42 0.76
C ASP A 56 -19.09 13.08 0.63
N TYR A 57 -19.43 12.28 -0.38
CA TYR A 57 -18.66 11.08 -0.72
C TYR A 57 -17.21 11.43 -1.12
N LEU A 58 -17.02 12.40 -2.01
CA LEU A 58 -15.69 12.84 -2.43
C LEU A 58 -14.88 13.49 -1.30
N ALA A 59 -15.56 14.07 -0.31
CA ALA A 59 -14.96 14.58 0.92
C ALA A 59 -14.75 13.51 2.00
N ALA A 60 -15.02 12.23 1.70
CA ALA A 60 -14.92 11.10 2.61
C ALA A 60 -15.77 11.21 3.90
N LYS A 61 -16.90 11.93 3.85
CA LYS A 61 -17.84 12.05 4.97
C LYS A 61 -18.89 10.92 4.96
N VAL A 62 -19.23 10.40 3.78
CA VAL A 62 -20.21 9.31 3.61
C VAL A 62 -19.64 8.25 2.68
N ALA A 63 -20.12 7.00 2.84
CA ALA A 63 -19.80 5.89 1.97
C ALA A 63 -21.10 5.18 1.56
N PRO A 64 -21.36 4.96 0.26
CA PRO A 64 -22.50 4.17 -0.17
C PRO A 64 -22.28 2.70 0.19
N VAL A 65 -23.33 2.03 0.65
CA VAL A 65 -23.30 0.61 1.02
C VAL A 65 -24.13 -0.17 0.01
N PHE A 66 -23.58 -1.28 -0.47
CA PHE A 66 -24.23 -2.18 -1.41
C PHE A 66 -24.29 -3.57 -0.84
N PHE A 67 -25.47 -4.19 -0.91
CA PHE A 67 -25.64 -5.59 -0.57
C PHE A 67 -25.55 -6.42 -1.84
N GLY A 68 -24.68 -7.42 -1.85
CA GLY A 68 -24.48 -8.23 -3.03
C GLY A 68 -23.70 -9.50 -2.75
N SER A 69 -23.72 -10.39 -3.72
CA SER A 69 -22.93 -11.62 -3.72
C SER A 69 -22.29 -11.83 -5.10
N ALA A 70 -20.99 -11.74 -5.17
CA ALA A 70 -20.25 -12.02 -6.41
C ALA A 70 -20.43 -13.49 -6.85
N LEU A 71 -20.54 -14.41 -5.89
CA LEU A 71 -20.77 -15.83 -6.18
C LEU A 71 -22.16 -16.08 -6.79
N ASN A 72 -23.18 -15.41 -6.26
CA ASN A 72 -24.56 -15.53 -6.71
C ASN A 72 -24.94 -14.47 -7.76
N THR A 73 -24.00 -13.59 -8.11
CA THR A 73 -24.11 -12.57 -9.17
C THR A 73 -25.23 -11.54 -8.98
N PHE A 74 -25.67 -11.26 -7.75
CA PHE A 74 -26.61 -10.16 -7.47
C PHE A 74 -25.93 -8.96 -6.82
N GLY A 75 -26.44 -7.75 -7.02
CA GLY A 75 -25.95 -6.50 -6.44
C GLY A 75 -24.62 -5.98 -7.04
N VAL A 76 -23.93 -6.77 -7.83
CA VAL A 76 -22.65 -6.40 -8.45
C VAL A 76 -22.84 -5.33 -9.52
N LYS A 77 -23.91 -5.43 -10.33
CA LYS A 77 -24.19 -4.44 -11.37
C LYS A 77 -24.51 -3.08 -10.76
N GLU A 78 -25.34 -3.04 -9.75
CA GLU A 78 -25.73 -1.83 -9.02
C GLU A 78 -24.52 -1.13 -8.41
N LEU A 79 -23.59 -1.90 -7.80
CA LEU A 79 -22.32 -1.37 -7.31
C LEU A 79 -21.49 -0.75 -8.44
N LEU A 80 -21.33 -1.46 -9.55
CA LEU A 80 -20.53 -0.99 -10.69
C LEU A 80 -21.16 0.24 -11.37
N ASP A 81 -22.46 0.26 -11.55
CA ASP A 81 -23.18 1.39 -12.13
C ASP A 81 -23.03 2.65 -11.27
N CYS A 82 -23.18 2.51 -9.94
CA CYS A 82 -22.92 3.61 -9.03
C CYS A 82 -21.46 4.04 -9.04
N PHE A 83 -20.51 3.09 -8.99
CA PHE A 83 -19.09 3.39 -9.04
C PHE A 83 -18.70 4.22 -10.26
N VAL A 84 -19.19 3.87 -11.45
CA VAL A 84 -18.93 4.63 -12.69
C VAL A 84 -19.44 6.07 -12.60
N GLN A 85 -20.55 6.30 -11.88
CA GLN A 85 -21.15 7.63 -11.74
C GLN A 85 -20.42 8.50 -10.70
N ILE A 86 -19.94 7.90 -9.61
CA ILE A 86 -19.39 8.66 -8.47
C ILE A 86 -17.86 8.66 -8.39
N ALA A 87 -17.18 7.71 -9.07
CA ALA A 87 -15.73 7.63 -9.05
C ALA A 87 -15.08 8.95 -9.49
N PRO A 88 -14.11 9.47 -8.73
CA PRO A 88 -13.41 10.68 -9.14
C PRO A 88 -12.47 10.40 -10.32
N THR A 89 -12.23 11.44 -11.11
CA THR A 89 -11.09 11.46 -12.04
C THR A 89 -9.76 11.48 -11.28
N PRO A 90 -8.64 11.13 -11.92
CA PRO A 90 -7.32 11.26 -11.31
C PRO A 90 -7.13 12.68 -10.73
N LYS A 91 -6.63 12.74 -9.49
CA LYS A 91 -6.39 14.00 -8.79
C LYS A 91 -4.98 14.51 -9.07
N ASN A 92 -4.79 15.81 -8.86
CA ASN A 92 -3.47 16.42 -8.82
C ASN A 92 -2.57 15.72 -7.79
N VAL A 93 -1.30 15.61 -8.10
CA VAL A 93 -0.30 14.97 -7.22
C VAL A 93 0.77 16.00 -6.88
N MET A 94 1.12 16.09 -5.59
CA MET A 94 2.18 16.99 -5.15
C MET A 94 3.55 16.33 -5.36
N ALA A 95 4.41 16.99 -6.13
CA ALA A 95 5.85 16.79 -6.09
C ALA A 95 6.48 17.80 -5.11
N GLU A 96 7.76 17.64 -4.77
CA GLU A 96 8.47 18.59 -3.92
C GLU A 96 8.54 19.97 -4.58
N GLU A 97 8.71 20.01 -5.90
CA GLU A 97 8.90 21.22 -6.68
C GLU A 97 7.59 21.95 -6.97
N ARG A 98 6.50 21.21 -7.24
CA ARG A 98 5.19 21.77 -7.59
C ARG A 98 4.05 20.75 -7.59
N GLU A 99 2.85 21.24 -7.73
CA GLU A 99 1.68 20.43 -8.01
C GLU A 99 1.67 19.98 -9.48
N ILE A 100 1.41 18.70 -9.72
CA ILE A 100 1.32 18.07 -11.03
C ILE A 100 -0.15 17.79 -11.34
N LYS A 101 -0.60 18.24 -12.51
CA LYS A 101 -1.98 18.03 -12.97
C LYS A 101 -2.04 16.87 -13.97
N PRO A 102 -3.07 16.02 -13.90
CA PRO A 102 -3.23 14.89 -14.84
C PRO A 102 -3.28 15.31 -16.31
N GLU A 103 -3.77 16.52 -16.60
CA GLU A 103 -3.94 17.04 -17.96
C GLU A 103 -2.66 17.57 -18.60
N GLU A 104 -1.53 17.61 -17.88
CA GLU A 104 -0.26 18.07 -18.43
C GLU A 104 0.23 17.11 -19.52
N GLU A 105 0.80 17.69 -20.58
CA GLU A 105 1.31 16.91 -21.73
C GLU A 105 2.57 16.11 -21.40
N GLN A 106 3.41 16.64 -20.51
CA GLN A 106 4.65 15.99 -20.11
C GLN A 106 4.37 14.79 -19.19
N PHE A 107 4.97 13.67 -19.54
CA PHE A 107 4.87 12.47 -18.73
C PHE A 107 5.59 12.63 -17.40
N SER A 108 4.90 12.25 -16.35
CA SER A 108 5.47 12.00 -15.04
C SER A 108 4.78 10.83 -14.35
N GLY A 109 5.54 10.11 -13.55
CA GLY A 109 5.03 9.00 -12.74
C GLY A 109 6.04 8.58 -11.69
N PHE A 110 5.59 7.84 -10.70
CA PHE A 110 6.45 7.36 -9.62
C PHE A 110 6.18 5.90 -9.26
N VAL A 111 7.22 5.24 -8.77
CA VAL A 111 7.16 3.87 -8.27
C VAL A 111 6.54 3.89 -6.88
N PHE A 112 5.36 3.29 -6.73
CA PHE A 112 4.70 3.20 -5.43
C PHE A 112 4.77 1.81 -4.80
N LYS A 113 5.12 0.80 -5.60
CA LYS A 113 5.23 -0.59 -5.16
C LYS A 113 6.25 -1.34 -5.99
N ILE A 114 6.97 -2.25 -5.35
CA ILE A 114 7.84 -3.23 -6.01
C ILE A 114 7.36 -4.62 -5.61
N HIS A 115 7.37 -5.56 -6.54
CA HIS A 115 7.10 -6.97 -6.27
C HIS A 115 8.27 -7.80 -6.81
N ALA A 116 8.99 -8.46 -5.91
CA ALA A 116 10.05 -9.38 -6.26
C ALA A 116 9.52 -10.82 -6.40
N ASN A 117 10.27 -11.66 -7.11
CA ASN A 117 10.05 -13.10 -7.22
C ASN A 117 8.63 -13.52 -7.68
N MET A 118 8.03 -12.80 -8.61
CA MET A 118 6.76 -13.22 -9.22
C MET A 118 6.89 -14.55 -10.00
N ASP A 119 8.09 -14.87 -10.45
CA ASP A 119 8.45 -16.16 -11.04
C ASP A 119 9.63 -16.73 -10.26
N PRO A 120 9.45 -17.87 -9.55
CA PRO A 120 10.54 -18.50 -8.79
C PRO A 120 11.78 -18.85 -9.60
N ASN A 121 11.63 -19.02 -10.92
CA ASN A 121 12.71 -19.35 -11.84
C ASN A 121 13.46 -18.13 -12.39
N HIS A 122 12.89 -16.94 -12.25
CA HIS A 122 13.46 -15.69 -12.74
C HIS A 122 13.63 -14.68 -11.61
N ARG A 123 14.84 -14.13 -11.49
CA ARG A 123 15.18 -13.08 -10.49
C ARG A 123 14.69 -11.68 -10.94
N SER A 124 13.49 -11.59 -11.49
CA SER A 124 12.94 -10.33 -11.96
C SER A 124 12.00 -9.73 -10.91
N CYS A 125 12.18 -8.46 -10.64
CA CYS A 125 11.23 -7.65 -9.91
C CYS A 125 10.29 -6.95 -10.90
N ILE A 126 9.15 -6.52 -10.43
CA ILE A 126 8.28 -5.60 -11.17
C ILE A 126 8.10 -4.36 -10.31
N ALA A 127 8.49 -3.22 -10.86
CA ALA A 127 8.21 -1.91 -10.29
C ALA A 127 6.86 -1.41 -10.83
N PHE A 128 5.92 -1.11 -9.95
CA PHE A 128 4.63 -0.55 -10.32
C PHE A 128 4.69 0.97 -10.29
N VAL A 129 4.54 1.56 -11.46
CA VAL A 129 4.57 3.00 -11.67
C VAL A 129 3.14 3.51 -11.80
N LYS A 130 2.77 4.47 -10.95
CA LYS A 130 1.55 5.26 -11.10
C LYS A 130 1.83 6.42 -12.04
N ILE A 131 1.03 6.55 -13.09
CA ILE A 131 1.10 7.68 -14.02
C ILE A 131 0.42 8.89 -13.38
N CYS A 132 1.13 10.02 -13.29
CA CYS A 132 0.62 11.25 -12.69
C CYS A 132 0.19 12.28 -13.73
N SER A 133 0.94 12.39 -14.85
CA SER A 133 0.63 13.30 -15.94
C SER A 133 1.14 12.75 -17.28
N GLY A 134 0.64 13.32 -18.36
CA GLY A 134 1.02 12.99 -19.72
C GLY A 134 0.66 11.57 -20.12
N LYS A 135 1.36 11.04 -21.10
CA LYS A 135 1.11 9.70 -21.65
C LYS A 135 2.38 8.85 -21.54
N PHE A 136 2.23 7.65 -20.97
CA PHE A 136 3.26 6.63 -21.05
C PHE A 136 3.17 5.92 -22.40
N GLU A 137 4.30 5.77 -23.09
CA GLU A 137 4.40 5.02 -24.34
C GLU A 137 5.53 4.00 -24.24
N ARG A 138 5.26 2.80 -24.72
CA ARG A 138 6.22 1.72 -24.80
C ARG A 138 7.45 2.14 -25.64
N ASN A 139 8.65 1.82 -25.16
CA ASN A 139 9.94 2.17 -25.78
C ASN A 139 10.26 3.68 -25.90
N ALA A 140 9.42 4.57 -25.38
CA ALA A 140 9.78 5.97 -25.26
C ALA A 140 10.91 6.16 -24.23
N PRO A 141 11.72 7.24 -24.36
CA PRO A 141 12.76 7.52 -23.40
C PRO A 141 12.19 8.22 -22.15
N TYR A 142 12.46 7.67 -20.96
CA TYR A 142 12.10 8.26 -19.68
C TYR A 142 13.33 8.49 -18.83
N ARG A 143 13.43 9.66 -18.22
CA ARG A 143 14.50 9.99 -17.29
C ARG A 143 14.14 9.43 -15.91
N HIS A 144 15.00 8.57 -15.39
CA HIS A 144 14.96 8.11 -14.01
C HIS A 144 15.72 9.11 -13.15
N ILE A 145 15.03 9.84 -12.30
CA ILE A 145 15.58 11.01 -11.60
C ILE A 145 16.72 10.61 -10.66
N ARG A 146 16.47 9.71 -9.71
CA ARG A 146 17.50 9.28 -8.73
C ARG A 146 18.76 8.70 -9.39
N LEU A 147 18.60 7.89 -10.44
CA LEU A 147 19.76 7.30 -11.14
C LEU A 147 20.39 8.24 -12.15
N ASN A 148 19.74 9.36 -12.46
CA ASN A 148 20.12 10.29 -13.52
C ASN A 148 20.41 9.60 -14.85
N LYS A 149 19.56 8.64 -15.24
CA LYS A 149 19.68 7.85 -16.47
C LYS A 149 18.41 7.91 -17.28
N THR A 150 18.54 7.83 -18.60
CA THR A 150 17.40 7.64 -19.49
C THR A 150 17.19 6.16 -19.73
N LEU A 151 15.98 5.69 -19.49
CA LEU A 151 15.57 4.29 -19.61
C LEU A 151 14.47 4.17 -20.69
N LYS A 152 14.40 2.99 -21.32
CA LYS A 152 13.34 2.61 -22.23
C LYS A 152 12.77 1.26 -21.80
N PHE A 153 11.46 1.11 -21.88
CA PHE A 153 10.78 -0.08 -21.40
C PHE A 153 10.15 -0.84 -22.57
N ALA A 154 10.73 -2.00 -22.89
CA ALA A 154 10.31 -2.83 -24.02
C ALA A 154 9.07 -3.70 -23.72
N ALA A 155 8.88 -4.06 -22.47
CA ALA A 155 7.79 -4.95 -22.04
C ALA A 155 7.08 -4.42 -20.77
N PRO A 156 6.54 -3.18 -20.80
CA PRO A 156 5.70 -2.71 -19.72
C PRO A 156 4.42 -3.54 -19.67
N THR A 157 3.93 -3.85 -18.46
CA THR A 157 2.80 -4.75 -18.28
C THR A 157 1.69 -4.13 -17.47
N ALA A 158 0.44 -4.40 -17.84
CA ALA A 158 -0.70 -4.26 -16.97
C ALA A 158 -1.16 -5.64 -16.50
N PHE A 159 -1.71 -5.68 -15.30
CA PHE A 159 -2.22 -6.90 -14.70
C PHE A 159 -3.73 -6.87 -14.66
N MET A 160 -4.35 -7.89 -15.21
CA MET A 160 -5.78 -8.17 -15.01
C MET A 160 -5.86 -9.55 -14.34
N ALA A 161 -5.99 -9.56 -13.03
CA ALA A 161 -5.85 -10.74 -12.18
C ALA A 161 -4.48 -11.42 -12.41
N GLN A 162 -4.44 -12.68 -12.85
CA GLN A 162 -3.20 -13.41 -13.12
C GLN A 162 -2.62 -13.19 -14.54
N LYS A 163 -3.38 -12.53 -15.42
CA LYS A 163 -2.92 -12.33 -16.81
C LYS A 163 -2.08 -11.08 -16.91
N LYS A 164 -0.89 -11.23 -17.49
CA LYS A 164 0.01 -10.12 -17.86
C LYS A 164 -0.25 -9.75 -19.31
N ASN A 165 -0.59 -8.50 -19.57
CA ASN A 165 -0.70 -7.95 -20.91
C ASN A 165 0.37 -6.89 -21.11
N VAL A 166 1.03 -6.88 -22.25
CA VAL A 166 1.94 -5.79 -22.62
C VAL A 166 1.11 -4.55 -22.89
N VAL A 167 1.55 -3.42 -22.36
CA VAL A 167 0.91 -2.12 -22.48
C VAL A 167 1.70 -1.28 -23.47
N ASP A 168 1.04 -0.82 -24.52
CA ASP A 168 1.66 0.10 -25.48
C ASP A 168 1.51 1.56 -25.03
N GLU A 169 0.41 1.91 -24.39
CA GLU A 169 0.08 3.24 -23.90
C GLU A 169 -0.61 3.18 -22.54
N ALA A 170 -0.37 4.17 -21.68
CA ALA A 170 -1.08 4.36 -20.42
C ALA A 170 -1.21 5.84 -20.08
N PHE A 171 -2.25 6.20 -19.32
CA PHE A 171 -2.68 7.56 -19.06
C PHE A 171 -2.66 7.88 -17.55
N PRO A 172 -2.79 9.16 -17.15
CA PRO A 172 -2.84 9.54 -15.74
C PRO A 172 -3.91 8.76 -14.97
N GLY A 173 -3.52 8.23 -13.83
CA GLY A 173 -4.33 7.32 -13.01
C GLY A 173 -4.04 5.83 -13.26
N ASP A 174 -3.53 5.47 -14.44
CA ASP A 174 -3.14 4.09 -14.74
C ASP A 174 -1.90 3.65 -13.95
N ILE A 175 -1.78 2.34 -13.81
CA ILE A 175 -0.63 1.68 -13.19
C ILE A 175 0.03 0.77 -14.21
N VAL A 176 1.33 0.99 -14.42
CA VAL A 176 2.14 0.19 -15.33
C VAL A 176 3.20 -0.57 -14.56
N GLY A 177 3.28 -1.88 -14.77
CA GLY A 177 4.34 -2.73 -14.22
C GLY A 177 5.57 -2.72 -15.14
N ILE A 178 6.70 -2.30 -14.62
CA ILE A 178 7.98 -2.25 -15.34
C ILE A 178 8.87 -3.39 -14.83
N PRO A 179 9.26 -4.35 -15.71
CA PRO A 179 10.24 -5.37 -15.35
C PRO A 179 11.57 -4.72 -14.97
N ASP A 180 12.11 -5.10 -13.83
CA ASP A 180 13.36 -4.56 -13.30
C ASP A 180 14.25 -5.66 -12.74
N THR A 181 15.54 -5.38 -12.69
CA THR A 181 16.58 -6.27 -12.12
C THR A 181 16.98 -5.86 -10.70
N GLY A 182 16.23 -4.98 -10.04
CA GLY A 182 16.49 -4.49 -8.70
C GLY A 182 17.12 -3.08 -8.65
N ASN A 183 16.92 -2.27 -9.69
CA ASN A 183 17.42 -0.89 -9.73
C ASN A 183 16.42 0.12 -9.17
N PHE A 184 15.12 -0.17 -9.30
CA PHE A 184 14.07 0.70 -8.80
C PHE A 184 13.92 0.61 -7.29
N LYS A 185 13.55 1.73 -6.69
CA LYS A 185 13.10 1.86 -5.30
C LYS A 185 11.71 2.47 -5.26
N ILE A 186 10.97 2.20 -4.19
CA ILE A 186 9.72 2.91 -3.92
C ILE A 186 10.04 4.41 -3.80
N GLY A 187 9.23 5.26 -4.43
CA GLY A 187 9.46 6.71 -4.51
C GLY A 187 10.26 7.15 -5.74
N ASP A 188 10.89 6.25 -6.49
CA ASP A 188 11.61 6.63 -7.71
C ASP A 188 10.69 7.28 -8.73
N THR A 189 11.15 8.40 -9.27
CA THR A 189 10.40 9.20 -10.24
C THR A 189 10.92 8.98 -11.66
N LEU A 190 9.99 8.87 -12.59
CA LEU A 190 10.20 8.82 -14.04
C LEU A 190 9.53 10.01 -14.68
N THR A 191 10.25 10.73 -15.58
CA THR A 191 9.72 11.88 -16.29
C THR A 191 10.17 11.90 -17.75
N SER A 192 9.49 12.68 -18.60
CA SER A 192 9.92 12.92 -19.98
C SER A 192 10.85 14.13 -20.14
N GLY A 193 11.12 14.90 -19.08
CA GLY A 193 12.00 16.09 -19.18
C GLY A 193 12.33 16.75 -17.86
N GLU A 194 11.31 17.19 -17.13
CA GLU A 194 11.45 17.94 -15.88
C GLU A 194 12.05 17.09 -14.76
N THR A 195 12.80 17.69 -13.87
CA THR A 195 13.25 17.03 -12.63
C THR A 195 12.18 17.22 -11.58
N LEU A 196 11.54 16.12 -11.19
CA LEU A 196 10.48 16.07 -10.20
C LEU A 196 10.80 15.00 -9.15
N HIS A 197 10.48 15.29 -7.89
CA HIS A 197 10.53 14.33 -6.79
C HIS A 197 9.14 14.19 -6.20
N PHE A 198 8.47 13.09 -6.51
CA PHE A 198 7.21 12.81 -5.85
C PHE A 198 7.48 12.44 -4.40
N LYS A 199 6.71 13.03 -3.49
CA LYS A 199 6.71 12.59 -2.10
C LYS A 199 6.23 11.15 -2.08
N GLY A 200 7.09 10.27 -1.59
CA GLY A 200 6.78 8.85 -1.47
C GLY A 200 5.59 8.59 -0.55
N LEU A 201 5.12 7.37 -0.54
CA LEU A 201 4.17 6.95 0.48
C LEU A 201 4.86 7.00 1.85
N PRO A 202 4.35 7.76 2.83
CA PRO A 202 4.99 7.84 4.14
C PRO A 202 5.02 6.46 4.78
N SER A 203 6.18 6.08 5.29
CA SER A 203 6.34 4.86 6.08
C SER A 203 6.11 5.20 7.54
N PHE A 204 4.94 4.83 8.04
CA PHE A 204 4.57 5.07 9.45
C PHE A 204 5.32 4.15 10.39
N SER A 205 5.53 4.61 11.64
CA SER A 205 6.08 3.75 12.69
C SER A 205 5.25 2.48 12.81
N PRO A 206 5.88 1.31 12.80
CA PRO A 206 5.18 0.05 13.02
C PRO A 206 4.50 0.00 14.39
N GLU A 207 3.50 -0.88 14.50
CA GLU A 207 2.78 -1.12 15.75
C GLU A 207 3.28 -2.36 16.48
N MET A 208 3.91 -3.29 15.74
CA MET A 208 4.41 -4.54 16.28
C MET A 208 5.86 -4.77 15.86
N PHE A 209 6.66 -5.29 16.80
CA PHE A 209 8.08 -5.53 16.56
C PHE A 209 8.47 -6.93 17.01
N LYS A 210 9.33 -7.59 16.21
CA LYS A 210 9.96 -8.86 16.60
C LYS A 210 11.39 -8.92 16.06
N TYR A 211 12.28 -9.47 16.86
CA TYR A 211 13.59 -9.87 16.32
C TYR A 211 13.43 -11.05 15.37
N ILE A 212 14.19 -11.02 14.28
CA ILE A 212 14.30 -12.14 13.36
C ILE A 212 15.61 -12.88 13.62
N GLU A 213 15.53 -14.17 13.86
CA GLU A 213 16.68 -15.02 14.11
C GLU A 213 16.79 -16.07 12.99
N ASN A 214 18.02 -16.28 12.55
CA ASN A 214 18.36 -17.36 11.63
C ASN A 214 18.40 -18.69 12.39
N THR A 215 17.61 -19.66 11.95
CA THR A 215 17.63 -21.01 12.54
C THR A 215 18.57 -21.96 11.82
N ASP A 216 19.07 -21.58 10.63
CA ASP A 216 20.02 -22.36 9.85
C ASP A 216 21.21 -21.49 9.40
N PRO A 217 22.38 -21.58 10.09
CA PRO A 217 23.56 -20.80 9.75
C PRO A 217 24.02 -20.97 8.29
N MET A 218 23.77 -22.12 7.67
CA MET A 218 24.13 -22.38 6.27
C MET A 218 23.30 -21.57 5.28
N LYS A 219 22.14 -21.08 5.71
CA LYS A 219 21.20 -20.29 4.91
C LYS A 219 21.26 -18.78 5.20
N SER A 220 22.30 -18.31 5.90
CA SER A 220 22.42 -16.89 6.31
C SER A 220 22.35 -15.92 5.13
N LYS A 221 22.98 -16.23 4.00
CA LYS A 221 22.94 -15.38 2.80
C LYS A 221 21.55 -15.34 2.15
N GLN A 222 20.85 -16.47 2.15
CA GLN A 222 19.49 -16.57 1.63
C GLN A 222 18.52 -15.78 2.50
N LEU A 223 18.64 -15.89 3.83
CA LEU A 223 17.84 -15.13 4.78
C LEU A 223 18.07 -13.64 4.61
N GLU A 224 19.33 -13.21 4.55
CA GLU A 224 19.69 -11.80 4.35
C GLU A 224 19.06 -11.23 3.07
N LYS A 225 19.25 -11.96 1.96
CA LYS A 225 18.68 -11.57 0.68
C LYS A 225 17.16 -11.52 0.72
N GLY A 226 16.51 -12.52 1.35
CA GLY A 226 15.06 -12.55 1.49
C GLY A 226 14.53 -11.38 2.31
N ILE A 227 15.15 -11.08 3.46
CA ILE A 227 14.80 -9.91 4.27
C ILE A 227 14.92 -8.64 3.43
N GLN A 228 16.07 -8.43 2.77
CA GLN A 228 16.28 -7.22 1.98
C GLN A 228 15.21 -7.03 0.90
N GLN A 229 14.92 -8.07 0.12
CA GLN A 229 13.94 -7.99 -0.95
C GLN A 229 12.51 -7.76 -0.43
N LEU A 230 12.11 -8.44 0.65
CA LEU A 230 10.81 -8.23 1.27
C LEU A 230 10.65 -6.80 1.83
N MET A 231 11.72 -6.23 2.37
CA MET A 231 11.72 -4.84 2.85
C MET A 231 11.69 -3.85 1.67
N ASP A 232 12.37 -4.16 0.56
CA ASP A 232 12.33 -3.33 -0.66
C ASP A 232 10.94 -3.34 -1.31
N GLU A 233 10.16 -4.41 -1.13
CA GLU A 233 8.75 -4.49 -1.51
C GLU A 233 7.83 -3.67 -0.59
N GLY A 234 8.33 -3.18 0.54
CA GLY A 234 7.53 -2.46 1.53
C GLY A 234 6.59 -3.35 2.37
N VAL A 235 6.86 -4.66 2.46
CA VAL A 235 6.04 -5.60 3.25
C VAL A 235 6.12 -5.29 4.74
N ALA A 236 7.29 -4.83 5.22
CA ALA A 236 7.56 -4.46 6.60
C ALA A 236 8.75 -3.50 6.66
N GLN A 237 9.14 -3.08 7.85
CA GLN A 237 10.29 -2.22 8.07
C GLN A 237 11.39 -2.98 8.80
N LEU A 238 12.65 -2.76 8.38
CA LEU A 238 13.83 -3.32 9.01
C LEU A 238 14.53 -2.26 9.84
N PHE A 239 14.84 -2.63 11.08
CA PHE A 239 15.69 -1.86 11.95
C PHE A 239 16.86 -2.72 12.43
N ILE A 240 18.04 -2.16 12.46
CA ILE A 240 19.24 -2.83 13.01
C ILE A 240 19.61 -2.13 14.31
N ASN A 241 19.46 -2.84 15.42
CA ASN A 241 19.82 -2.31 16.74
C ASN A 241 21.34 -2.06 16.79
N GLN A 242 21.75 -0.82 17.06
CA GLN A 242 23.15 -0.42 17.05
C GLN A 242 23.96 -1.00 18.23
N PHE A 243 23.30 -1.32 19.34
CA PHE A 243 23.95 -1.86 20.52
C PHE A 243 24.37 -3.33 20.39
N ASN A 244 23.49 -4.16 19.80
CA ASN A 244 23.71 -5.61 19.71
C ASN A 244 23.75 -6.18 18.29
N GLY A 245 23.54 -5.33 17.26
CA GLY A 245 23.55 -5.71 15.86
C GLY A 245 22.37 -6.58 15.42
N ARG A 246 21.40 -6.83 16.30
CA ARG A 246 20.24 -7.68 15.97
C ARG A 246 19.28 -6.97 15.03
N LYS A 247 18.68 -7.76 14.14
CA LYS A 247 17.67 -7.29 13.19
C LYS A 247 16.29 -7.37 13.80
N LEU A 248 15.58 -6.27 13.71
CA LEU A 248 14.23 -6.09 14.19
C LEU A 248 13.33 -5.82 13.00
N ILE A 249 12.24 -6.55 12.89
CA ILE A 249 11.20 -6.34 11.87
C ILE A 249 10.02 -5.67 12.53
N GLY A 250 9.60 -4.56 11.94
CA GLY A 250 8.40 -3.81 12.35
C GLY A 250 7.27 -3.97 11.34
N THR A 251 6.07 -4.26 11.83
CA THR A 251 4.86 -4.47 11.02
C THR A 251 3.68 -3.72 11.62
N VAL A 252 2.60 -3.57 10.85
CA VAL A 252 1.33 -3.03 11.37
C VAL A 252 0.42 -4.10 11.97
N GLY A 253 0.72 -5.39 11.75
CA GLY A 253 -0.11 -6.46 12.29
C GLY A 253 0.58 -7.82 12.34
N GLN A 254 0.04 -8.70 13.20
CA GLN A 254 0.58 -10.04 13.46
C GLN A 254 0.70 -10.91 12.18
N LEU A 255 -0.29 -10.87 11.31
CA LEU A 255 -0.33 -11.69 10.09
C LEU A 255 0.86 -11.42 9.15
N GLN A 256 1.39 -10.20 9.14
CA GLN A 256 2.55 -9.87 8.30
C GLN A 256 3.80 -10.68 8.69
N PHE A 257 4.01 -10.96 9.98
CA PHE A 257 5.12 -11.82 10.41
C PHE A 257 4.98 -13.25 9.86
N GLU A 258 3.78 -13.78 9.83
CA GLU A 258 3.50 -15.12 9.29
C GLU A 258 3.72 -15.16 7.78
N VAL A 259 3.27 -14.14 7.07
CA VAL A 259 3.51 -13.99 5.62
C VAL A 259 5.01 -13.87 5.31
N ILE A 260 5.75 -13.05 6.06
CA ILE A 260 7.20 -12.90 5.89
C ILE A 260 7.89 -14.24 6.13
N GLN A 261 7.55 -14.95 7.21
CA GLN A 261 8.15 -16.26 7.53
C GLN A 261 7.86 -17.30 6.45
N TYR A 262 6.62 -17.35 5.97
CA TYR A 262 6.21 -18.24 4.89
C TYR A 262 7.00 -17.94 3.60
N ARG A 263 7.10 -16.67 3.21
CA ARG A 263 7.81 -16.25 2.01
C ARG A 263 9.32 -16.52 2.11
N LEU A 264 9.95 -16.24 3.26
CA LEU A 264 11.37 -16.55 3.50
C LEU A 264 11.65 -18.03 3.32
N LEU A 265 10.77 -18.91 3.79
CA LEU A 265 10.91 -20.36 3.62
C LEU A 265 10.70 -20.79 2.17
N HIS A 266 9.61 -20.38 1.54
CA HIS A 266 9.19 -20.94 0.25
C HIS A 266 9.86 -20.27 -0.96
N GLU A 267 10.18 -18.98 -0.87
CA GLU A 267 10.81 -18.24 -1.97
C GLU A 267 12.35 -18.22 -1.87
N TYR A 268 12.89 -18.25 -0.64
CA TYR A 268 14.34 -18.12 -0.41
C TYR A 268 14.97 -19.38 0.20
N GLY A 269 14.16 -20.35 0.62
CA GLY A 269 14.62 -21.57 1.29
C GLY A 269 15.28 -21.29 2.65
N ALA A 270 14.94 -20.20 3.31
CA ALA A 270 15.53 -19.76 4.56
C ALA A 270 14.50 -19.82 5.71
N GLN A 271 14.83 -20.54 6.76
CA GLN A 271 14.01 -20.62 7.95
C GLN A 271 14.40 -19.52 8.94
N CYS A 272 13.41 -18.90 9.56
CA CYS A 272 13.62 -17.95 10.63
C CYS A 272 12.72 -18.25 11.83
N ARG A 273 13.12 -17.71 12.99
CA ARG A 273 12.32 -17.70 14.21
C ARG A 273 12.08 -16.25 14.63
N TRP A 274 10.89 -16.01 15.13
CA TRP A 274 10.51 -14.73 15.71
C TRP A 274 10.74 -14.75 17.24
N GLU A 275 11.45 -13.73 17.74
CA GLU A 275 11.54 -13.45 19.16
C GLU A 275 10.78 -12.14 19.43
N PRO A 276 9.70 -12.21 20.22
CA PRO A 276 8.91 -11.02 20.52
C PRO A 276 9.71 -10.04 21.37
N ILE A 277 9.48 -8.75 21.15
CA ILE A 277 10.01 -7.67 21.96
C ILE A 277 8.89 -6.68 22.27
N SER A 278 8.86 -6.16 23.48
CA SER A 278 7.96 -5.10 23.86
C SER A 278 8.59 -3.76 23.47
N LEU A 279 8.10 -3.17 22.40
CA LEU A 279 8.42 -1.81 21.98
C LEU A 279 7.12 -1.05 21.75
N TYR A 280 7.13 0.22 22.14
CA TYR A 280 6.00 1.11 21.99
C TYR A 280 6.00 1.80 20.62
N LYS A 281 7.15 2.40 20.23
CA LYS A 281 7.28 3.16 18.98
C LYS A 281 8.72 3.16 18.46
N ALA A 282 8.84 3.18 17.13
CA ALA A 282 10.06 3.57 16.45
C ALA A 282 9.93 5.03 16.00
N CYS A 283 10.92 5.84 16.32
CA CYS A 283 10.92 7.28 16.00
C CYS A 283 12.20 7.60 15.22
N TRP A 284 12.06 8.13 14.01
CA TRP A 284 13.20 8.70 13.30
C TRP A 284 13.59 10.00 13.99
N ILE A 285 14.88 10.18 14.21
CA ILE A 285 15.39 11.33 14.95
C ILE A 285 16.29 12.18 14.08
N GLU A 286 16.15 13.48 14.21
CA GLU A 286 17.04 14.46 13.59
C GLU A 286 17.29 15.65 14.52
N SER A 287 18.36 16.37 14.28
CA SER A 287 18.66 17.63 14.97
C SER A 287 19.50 18.52 14.09
N ASP A 288 19.23 19.81 14.14
CA ASP A 288 20.08 20.84 13.53
C ASP A 288 21.39 21.04 14.34
N ASP A 289 21.45 20.51 15.56
CA ASP A 289 22.61 20.51 16.44
C ASP A 289 23.24 19.11 16.49
N SER A 290 24.33 18.93 15.73
CA SER A 290 25.03 17.64 15.66
C SER A 290 25.60 17.17 17.01
N GLN A 291 25.99 18.11 17.90
CA GLN A 291 26.50 17.77 19.23
C GLN A 291 25.37 17.24 20.13
N ALA A 292 24.19 17.85 20.03
CA ALA A 292 23.00 17.38 20.74
C ALA A 292 22.58 15.98 20.26
N LEU A 293 22.65 15.72 18.96
CA LEU A 293 22.33 14.40 18.38
C LEU A 293 23.31 13.32 18.88
N GLU A 294 24.60 13.58 18.84
CA GLU A 294 25.61 12.65 19.34
C GLU A 294 25.50 12.41 20.87
N ALA A 295 25.21 13.45 21.65
CA ALA A 295 24.95 13.32 23.07
C ALA A 295 23.71 12.43 23.36
N PHE A 296 22.65 12.60 22.56
CA PHE A 296 21.45 11.76 22.61
C PHE A 296 21.78 10.30 22.32
N LYS A 297 22.43 10.02 21.18
CA LYS A 297 22.83 8.67 20.76
C LYS A 297 23.66 7.98 21.85
N LYS A 298 24.64 8.69 22.41
CA LYS A 298 25.49 8.15 23.46
C LYS A 298 24.71 7.82 24.73
N ARG A 299 23.80 8.70 25.15
CA ARG A 299 22.99 8.48 26.36
C ARG A 299 21.92 7.42 26.19
N LYS A 300 21.35 7.29 24.97
CA LYS A 300 20.29 6.35 24.65
C LYS A 300 20.77 5.16 23.79
N HIS A 301 22.07 4.85 23.80
CA HIS A 301 22.71 3.89 22.90
C HIS A 301 22.02 2.52 22.81
N GLN A 302 21.43 2.01 23.89
CA GLN A 302 20.71 0.72 23.91
C GLN A 302 19.41 0.74 23.10
N PHE A 303 18.83 1.94 22.93
CA PHE A 303 17.58 2.16 22.21
C PHE A 303 17.80 2.68 20.78
N MET A 304 19.06 2.79 20.36
CA MET A 304 19.39 3.26 19.02
C MET A 304 19.39 2.13 18.02
N ALA A 305 18.79 2.41 16.87
CA ALA A 305 18.80 1.56 15.69
C ALA A 305 19.06 2.39 14.45
N VAL A 306 19.31 1.74 13.34
CA VAL A 306 19.25 2.33 12.00
C VAL A 306 18.22 1.57 11.18
N ASP A 307 17.54 2.30 10.31
CA ASP A 307 16.66 1.68 9.32
C ASP A 307 17.47 1.16 8.10
N LYS A 308 16.79 0.63 7.09
CA LYS A 308 17.44 0.08 5.90
C LYS A 308 18.19 1.13 5.05
N GLU A 309 17.86 2.42 5.18
CA GLU A 309 18.53 3.54 4.54
C GLU A 309 19.68 4.11 5.39
N GLY A 310 19.89 3.59 6.58
CA GLY A 310 20.93 4.05 7.51
C GLY A 310 20.54 5.27 8.34
N ARG A 311 19.25 5.65 8.36
CA ARG A 311 18.77 6.77 9.18
C ARG A 311 18.67 6.36 10.64
N ASP A 312 18.98 7.29 11.53
CA ASP A 312 18.92 7.07 12.97
C ASP A 312 17.49 6.93 13.48
N VAL A 313 17.26 5.86 14.23
CA VAL A 313 15.95 5.53 14.82
C VAL A 313 16.10 5.31 16.31
N PHE A 314 15.24 5.96 17.09
CA PHE A 314 15.07 5.70 18.51
C PHE A 314 13.92 4.73 18.73
N LEU A 315 14.21 3.59 19.36
CA LEU A 315 13.25 2.54 19.69
C LEU A 315 12.76 2.72 21.13
N ALA A 316 11.63 3.39 21.30
CA ALA A 316 11.05 3.60 22.63
C ALA A 316 10.31 2.33 23.10
N ASP A 317 10.65 1.82 24.29
CA ASP A 317 9.99 0.66 24.88
C ASP A 317 8.63 1.00 25.51
N SER A 318 8.43 2.26 25.89
CA SER A 318 7.18 2.76 26.45
C SER A 318 6.93 4.22 26.10
N ASN A 319 5.66 4.65 26.23
CA ASN A 319 5.29 6.05 26.06
C ASN A 319 6.04 6.96 27.06
N TYR A 320 6.24 6.48 28.28
CA TYR A 320 6.99 7.22 29.30
C TYR A 320 8.44 7.50 28.89
N VAL A 321 9.13 6.47 28.36
CA VAL A 321 10.51 6.62 27.87
C VAL A 321 10.60 7.59 26.70
N LEU A 322 9.60 7.58 25.82
CA LEU A 322 9.52 8.54 24.72
C LEU A 322 9.33 9.98 25.22
N GLN A 323 8.37 10.21 26.11
CA GLN A 323 8.13 11.53 26.69
C GLN A 323 9.34 12.07 27.45
N MET A 324 10.01 11.22 28.23
CA MET A 324 11.26 11.59 28.92
C MET A 324 12.37 11.94 27.93
N ALA A 325 12.50 11.19 26.84
CA ALA A 325 13.50 11.48 25.81
C ALA A 325 13.23 12.83 25.13
N GLN A 326 11.97 13.14 24.84
CA GLN A 326 11.57 14.44 24.27
C GLN A 326 11.81 15.59 25.24
N SER A 327 11.52 15.40 26.52
CA SER A 327 11.73 16.42 27.56
C SER A 327 13.22 16.68 27.84
N ASP A 328 14.03 15.62 27.98
CA ASP A 328 15.45 15.71 28.26
C ASP A 328 16.28 16.30 27.10
N PHE A 329 15.78 16.11 25.87
CA PHE A 329 16.49 16.52 24.65
C PHE A 329 15.59 17.35 23.69
N PRO A 330 15.25 18.58 24.06
CA PRO A 330 14.32 19.41 23.30
C PRO A 330 14.83 19.84 21.92
N LYS A 331 16.14 19.66 21.66
CA LYS A 331 16.75 19.93 20.34
C LYS A 331 16.63 18.73 19.38
N ILE A 332 16.18 17.58 19.85
CA ILE A 332 15.96 16.40 19.01
C ILE A 332 14.52 16.42 18.53
N LYS A 333 14.33 16.34 17.24
CA LYS A 333 13.02 16.16 16.60
C LYS A 333 12.74 14.66 16.47
N PHE A 334 11.53 14.25 16.85
CA PHE A 334 11.09 12.85 16.79
C PHE A 334 9.96 12.73 15.78
N HIS A 335 10.18 11.97 14.72
CA HIS A 335 9.22 11.75 13.66
C HIS A 335 8.64 10.34 13.77
N PHE A 336 7.33 10.22 13.58
CA PHE A 336 6.59 8.94 13.63
C PHE A 336 6.32 8.38 12.23
N ALA A 337 6.79 9.03 11.22
CA ALA A 337 6.80 8.59 9.85
C ALA A 337 8.15 8.96 9.21
N SER A 338 8.63 8.13 8.31
CA SER A 338 9.76 8.48 7.46
C SER A 338 9.24 8.83 6.06
N GLU A 339 9.72 9.90 5.49
CA GLU A 339 9.53 10.20 4.08
C GLU A 339 10.64 9.49 3.28
N PHE A 340 10.29 8.91 2.14
CA PHE A 340 11.24 8.23 1.24
C PHE A 340 11.90 9.26 0.33
#